data_cfe7d73394644824301725e7cc7634ff
#
_entry.id   cfe7d73394644824301725e7cc7634ff
#
_cell.length_a   1.000
_cell.length_b   1.000
_cell.length_c   1.000
_cell.angle_alpha   90.00
_cell.angle_beta   90.00
_cell.angle_gamma   90.00
#
_symmetry.space_group_name_H-M   'P 1'
#
loop_
_entity.id
_entity.type
_entity.pdbx_description
1 polymer ?
#
loop_
_entity_poly.entity_id
_entity_poly.type
_entity_poly.pdbx_seq_one_letter_code
_entity_poly.pdbx_strand_id
1 'polypeptide(L)'
;NKLEQKLGKFALGAEANGESKLIHNSSTDSLHSGSFDWWLAKMYTGYNDSMRSAKLFYQYREDNISDSNHLVPQSYMTDIGFESSGQLTENNQLLLRATYREVIYKTGNVSNDEFLLGRLEYSGRIKKRFIVLGAAYEAGSGMEAKKEFSYLEVAPGQGVYAWNDYNGNNIRELNEFEPAVFSDEANFIRVYTPTNDYIRVFSSQLSGNVAISPADILRKKKFAGKLISKFSNRSAFSFDKKTSSDLASEMYLPFTSEGPDSLLVTQNATWRNVLTFKTNDSRFAINWINSANRARGLFTNGIEDRQTQQDEIKISKSFLKSWITELSAISGLRDFTSEYFTSNNYSIEELGLKPSLSWQPGTTFRWTMLFQYSEKNNALSVEKAIVRKAGTELKFS
;
A
#
# COMPACT_ATOMS: atom_id res chain seq x y z
N ASN A 1 24.55 -0.95 -26.40
CA ASN A 1 25.69 -0.07 -26.70
C ASN A 1 25.49 1.26 -25.97
N LYS A 2 26.59 1.78 -25.34
CA LYS A 2 26.58 3.04 -24.61
C LYS A 2 27.78 3.89 -25.05
N LEU A 3 27.49 5.16 -25.35
CA LEU A 3 28.50 6.18 -25.58
C LEU A 3 28.31 7.28 -24.53
N GLU A 4 29.40 7.71 -23.89
CA GLU A 4 29.37 8.76 -22.87
C GLU A 4 30.62 9.63 -22.98
N GLN A 5 30.41 10.94 -23.08
CA GLN A 5 31.48 11.96 -23.05
C GLN A 5 31.35 12.75 -21.74
N LYS A 6 32.38 12.75 -20.93
CA LYS A 6 32.47 13.53 -19.69
C LYS A 6 33.15 14.87 -19.92
N LEU A 7 32.55 15.94 -19.44
CA LEU A 7 33.02 17.32 -19.52
C LEU A 7 33.03 17.90 -18.09
N GLY A 8 34.08 17.53 -17.33
CA GLY A 8 34.15 17.87 -15.90
C GLY A 8 33.04 17.21 -15.08
N LYS A 9 32.15 18.00 -14.49
CA LYS A 9 30.98 17.50 -13.73
C LYS A 9 29.78 17.18 -14.60
N PHE A 10 29.82 17.51 -15.86
CA PHE A 10 28.75 17.24 -16.82
C PHE A 10 29.08 16.01 -17.65
N ALA A 11 28.05 15.35 -18.14
CA ALA A 11 28.18 14.24 -19.07
C ALA A 11 27.08 14.35 -20.13
N LEU A 12 27.42 13.98 -21.34
CA LEU A 12 26.48 13.73 -22.43
C LEU A 12 26.60 12.27 -22.82
N GLY A 13 25.49 11.59 -23.01
CA GLY A 13 25.50 10.18 -23.38
C GLY A 13 24.35 9.79 -24.29
N ALA A 14 24.59 8.71 -25.00
CA ALA A 14 23.58 8.02 -25.79
C ALA A 14 23.69 6.51 -25.56
N GLU A 15 22.57 5.84 -25.49
CA GLU A 15 22.45 4.40 -25.30
C GLU A 15 21.52 3.84 -26.37
N ALA A 16 21.86 2.69 -26.93
CA ALA A 16 21.01 1.93 -27.82
C ALA A 16 20.99 0.46 -27.40
N ASN A 17 19.81 -0.08 -27.18
CA ASN A 17 19.58 -1.46 -26.78
C ASN A 17 18.49 -2.07 -27.66
N GLY A 18 18.49 -3.37 -27.83
CA GLY A 18 17.46 -4.09 -28.57
C GLY A 18 17.59 -5.58 -28.33
N GLU A 19 16.47 -6.26 -28.53
CA GLU A 19 16.38 -7.71 -28.48
C GLU A 19 15.44 -8.19 -29.58
N SER A 20 15.82 -9.26 -30.28
CA SER A 20 15.01 -9.89 -31.30
C SER A 20 14.93 -11.39 -31.02
N LYS A 21 13.72 -11.93 -31.01
CA LYS A 21 13.45 -13.34 -30.90
C LYS A 21 12.52 -13.78 -32.02
N LEU A 22 13.03 -14.56 -32.94
CA LEU A 22 12.29 -15.09 -34.09
C LEU A 22 12.11 -16.60 -33.91
N ILE A 23 10.87 -17.03 -33.84
CA ILE A 23 10.49 -18.45 -33.74
C ILE A 23 9.69 -18.78 -34.99
N HIS A 24 10.17 -19.70 -35.81
CA HIS A 24 9.50 -20.17 -37.01
C HIS A 24 8.70 -21.44 -36.70
N ASN A 25 7.52 -21.52 -37.25
CA ASN A 25 6.74 -22.75 -37.27
C ASN A 25 7.25 -23.67 -38.38
N SER A 26 7.75 -24.86 -38.01
CA SER A 26 8.38 -25.79 -38.94
C SER A 26 7.46 -26.32 -40.04
N SER A 27 6.13 -26.24 -39.87
CA SER A 27 5.15 -26.76 -40.84
C SER A 27 4.66 -25.73 -41.85
N THR A 28 4.67 -24.44 -41.50
CA THR A 28 4.06 -23.36 -42.31
C THR A 28 5.05 -22.26 -42.70
N ASP A 29 6.29 -22.33 -42.22
CA ASP A 29 7.33 -21.29 -42.35
C ASP A 29 6.88 -19.89 -41.91
N SER A 30 5.81 -19.84 -41.13
CA SER A 30 5.28 -18.62 -40.55
C SER A 30 5.96 -18.31 -39.19
N LEU A 31 5.99 -17.05 -38.82
CA LEU A 31 6.45 -16.65 -37.48
C LEU A 31 5.43 -17.08 -36.42
N HIS A 32 5.93 -17.74 -35.38
CA HIS A 32 5.10 -18.06 -34.22
C HIS A 32 4.71 -16.77 -33.45
N SER A 33 3.54 -16.74 -32.83
CA SER A 33 3.01 -15.60 -32.06
C SER A 33 3.90 -15.15 -30.91
N GLY A 34 4.84 -15.95 -30.47
CA GLY A 34 5.87 -15.60 -29.49
C GLY A 34 7.14 -14.94 -30.09
N SER A 35 7.14 -14.62 -31.39
CA SER A 35 8.22 -13.86 -32.02
C SER A 35 8.02 -12.38 -31.78
N PHE A 36 9.09 -11.70 -31.41
CA PHE A 36 9.08 -10.23 -31.15
C PHE A 36 10.45 -9.65 -31.46
N ASP A 37 10.49 -8.36 -31.67
CA ASP A 37 11.69 -7.57 -31.47
C ASP A 37 11.35 -6.22 -30.82
N TRP A 38 12.33 -5.65 -30.18
CA TRP A 38 12.26 -4.28 -29.73
C TRP A 38 13.61 -3.61 -29.82
N TRP A 39 13.57 -2.30 -30.02
CA TRP A 39 14.77 -1.49 -29.92
C TRP A 39 14.47 -0.19 -29.15
N LEU A 40 15.51 0.33 -28.50
CA LEU A 40 15.44 1.49 -27.65
C LEU A 40 16.63 2.38 -27.92
N ALA A 41 16.38 3.67 -28.10
CA ALA A 41 17.39 4.71 -28.15
C ALA A 41 17.16 5.70 -27.01
N LYS A 42 18.21 6.04 -26.27
CA LYS A 42 18.16 6.96 -25.14
C LYS A 42 19.29 7.97 -25.28
N MET A 43 18.98 9.25 -25.14
CA MET A 43 19.93 10.35 -25.03
C MET A 43 19.79 10.98 -23.65
N TYR A 44 20.88 11.42 -23.07
CA TYR A 44 20.84 12.07 -21.79
C TYR A 44 21.96 13.10 -21.60
N THR A 45 21.65 14.08 -20.76
CA THR A 45 22.64 14.98 -20.17
C THR A 45 22.60 14.82 -18.67
N GLY A 46 23.74 14.86 -18.04
CA GLY A 46 23.86 14.65 -16.59
C GLY A 46 24.85 15.61 -15.94
N TYR A 47 24.60 15.88 -14.69
CA TYR A 47 25.51 16.55 -13.76
C TYR A 47 25.80 15.60 -12.61
N ASN A 48 27.06 15.48 -12.22
CA ASN A 48 27.47 14.64 -11.11
C ASN A 48 28.65 15.27 -10.37
N ASP A 49 28.48 15.48 -9.07
CA ASP A 49 29.56 15.82 -8.17
C ASP A 49 29.62 14.83 -6.99
N SER A 50 30.45 15.10 -5.98
CA SER A 50 30.61 14.20 -4.82
C SER A 50 29.37 14.07 -3.96
N MET A 51 28.39 15.00 -4.05
CA MET A 51 27.20 15.06 -3.18
C MET A 51 25.90 14.94 -3.96
N ARG A 52 25.87 15.29 -5.25
CA ARG A 52 24.64 15.45 -6.02
C ARG A 52 24.78 14.91 -7.42
N SER A 53 23.74 14.30 -7.92
CA SER A 53 23.61 13.92 -9.31
C SER A 53 22.26 14.41 -9.86
N ALA A 54 22.27 14.82 -11.12
CA ALA A 54 21.05 15.13 -11.86
C ALA A 54 21.21 14.63 -13.30
N LYS A 55 20.14 14.10 -13.87
CA LYS A 55 20.12 13.56 -15.22
C LYS A 55 18.78 13.89 -15.88
N LEU A 56 18.84 14.49 -17.06
CA LEU A 56 17.70 14.66 -17.94
C LEU A 56 17.89 13.71 -19.12
N PHE A 57 16.84 13.00 -19.50
CA PHE A 57 16.91 12.06 -20.61
C PHE A 57 15.67 12.10 -21.48
N TYR A 58 15.87 11.76 -22.74
CA TYR A 58 14.87 11.42 -23.72
C TYR A 58 15.09 9.99 -24.18
N GLN A 59 14.04 9.19 -24.24
CA GLN A 59 14.10 7.79 -24.63
C GLN A 59 12.97 7.48 -25.60
N TYR A 60 13.29 6.77 -26.66
CA TYR A 60 12.34 6.24 -27.64
C TYR A 60 12.48 4.73 -27.67
N ARG A 61 11.37 4.02 -27.71
CA ARG A 61 11.32 2.56 -27.86
C ARG A 61 10.26 2.16 -28.85
N GLU A 62 10.57 1.18 -29.67
CA GLU A 62 9.66 0.53 -30.59
C GLU A 62 9.57 -0.94 -30.25
N ASP A 63 8.37 -1.45 -30.10
CA ASP A 63 8.06 -2.86 -29.88
C ASP A 63 7.33 -3.40 -31.10
N ASN A 64 7.81 -4.55 -31.62
CA ASN A 64 7.24 -5.24 -32.79
C ASN A 64 6.82 -6.67 -32.41
N ILE A 65 5.70 -7.10 -32.95
CA ILE A 65 5.16 -8.44 -32.76
C ILE A 65 4.98 -9.17 -34.10
N SER A 66 4.86 -10.49 -34.06
CA SER A 66 4.62 -11.27 -35.26
C SER A 66 3.21 -11.05 -35.82
N ASP A 67 3.14 -10.80 -37.11
CA ASP A 67 1.93 -10.90 -37.91
C ASP A 67 2.23 -11.79 -39.12
N SER A 68 1.73 -13.02 -39.07
CA SER A 68 1.94 -14.05 -40.10
C SER A 68 3.43 -14.31 -40.36
N ASN A 69 4.06 -13.70 -41.34
CA ASN A 69 5.44 -13.96 -41.77
C ASN A 69 6.43 -12.82 -41.48
N HIS A 70 5.97 -11.74 -40.90
CA HIS A 70 6.83 -10.57 -40.62
C HIS A 70 6.50 -9.96 -39.26
N LEU A 71 7.41 -9.13 -38.75
CA LEU A 71 7.18 -8.34 -37.57
C LEU A 71 6.52 -7.00 -37.94
N VAL A 72 5.48 -6.63 -37.19
CA VAL A 72 4.76 -5.36 -37.36
C VAL A 72 4.85 -4.53 -36.09
N PRO A 73 4.92 -3.19 -36.19
CA PRO A 73 4.91 -2.33 -35.02
C PRO A 73 3.67 -2.55 -34.15
N GLN A 74 3.88 -2.89 -32.88
CA GLN A 74 2.82 -3.00 -31.89
C GLN A 74 2.63 -1.67 -31.17
N SER A 75 3.74 -1.06 -30.71
CA SER A 75 3.69 0.20 -29.98
C SER A 75 4.95 1.01 -30.12
N TYR A 76 4.80 2.32 -30.00
CA TYR A 76 5.89 3.28 -29.83
C TYR A 76 5.79 3.91 -28.45
N MET A 77 6.88 4.02 -27.74
CA MET A 77 6.96 4.62 -26.41
C MET A 77 7.98 5.76 -26.43
N THR A 78 7.56 6.90 -25.96
CA THR A 78 8.42 8.08 -25.77
C THR A 78 8.46 8.44 -24.30
N ASP A 79 9.65 8.55 -23.73
CA ASP A 79 9.87 8.99 -22.36
C ASP A 79 10.68 10.28 -22.34
N ILE A 80 10.23 11.26 -21.55
CA ILE A 80 11.04 12.40 -21.13
C ILE A 80 11.16 12.31 -19.63
N GLY A 81 12.38 12.18 -19.10
CA GLY A 81 12.57 11.93 -17.71
C GLY A 81 13.68 12.76 -17.06
N PHE A 82 13.46 13.05 -15.78
CA PHE A 82 14.40 13.74 -14.91
C PHE A 82 14.69 12.86 -13.69
N GLU A 83 15.94 12.65 -13.40
CA GLU A 83 16.43 11.95 -12.21
C GLU A 83 17.36 12.87 -11.44
N SER A 84 17.19 12.98 -10.14
CA SER A 84 18.10 13.72 -9.27
C SER A 84 18.24 12.99 -7.95
N SER A 85 19.44 12.88 -7.47
CA SER A 85 19.71 12.33 -6.14
C SER A 85 20.88 13.09 -5.51
N GLY A 86 20.80 13.25 -4.19
CA GLY A 86 21.92 13.85 -3.50
C GLY A 86 21.62 14.40 -2.12
N GLN A 87 22.66 14.87 -1.49
CA GLN A 87 22.59 15.56 -0.23
C GLN A 87 22.27 17.04 -0.46
N LEU A 88 21.09 17.50 0.03
CA LEU A 88 20.75 18.93 0.06
C LEU A 88 21.59 19.66 1.10
N THR A 89 21.81 18.99 2.24
CA THR A 89 22.72 19.39 3.31
C THR A 89 23.30 18.14 3.96
N GLU A 90 24.26 18.26 4.87
CA GLU A 90 24.83 17.11 5.61
C GLU A 90 23.79 16.21 6.29
N ASN A 91 22.61 16.76 6.56
CA ASN A 91 21.53 16.08 7.29
C ASN A 91 20.28 15.80 6.44
N ASN A 92 20.26 16.18 5.18
CA ASN A 92 19.08 16.07 4.34
C ASN A 92 19.44 15.47 2.97
N GLN A 93 18.72 14.44 2.59
CA GLN A 93 18.86 13.76 1.31
C GLN A 93 17.56 13.80 0.54
N LEU A 94 17.64 13.97 -0.76
CA LEU A 94 16.53 13.95 -1.69
C LEU A 94 16.86 13.03 -2.87
N LEU A 95 15.90 12.20 -3.24
CA LEU A 95 15.88 11.48 -4.50
C LEU A 95 14.57 11.87 -5.22
N LEU A 96 14.69 12.28 -6.46
CA LEU A 96 13.56 12.61 -7.33
C LEU A 96 13.77 11.90 -8.66
N ARG A 97 12.76 11.17 -9.11
CA ARG A 97 12.63 10.65 -10.47
C ARG A 97 11.24 11.04 -10.97
N ALA A 98 11.19 11.63 -12.13
CA ALA A 98 9.94 11.96 -12.81
C ALA A 98 10.11 11.62 -14.29
N THR A 99 9.16 10.88 -14.86
CA THR A 99 9.16 10.48 -16.27
C THR A 99 7.77 10.68 -16.81
N TYR A 100 7.66 11.55 -17.80
CA TYR A 100 6.47 11.64 -18.65
C TYR A 100 6.61 10.60 -19.75
N ARG A 101 5.62 9.73 -19.87
CA ARG A 101 5.57 8.64 -20.85
C ARG A 101 4.36 8.78 -21.74
N GLU A 102 4.60 8.68 -23.03
CA GLU A 102 3.59 8.53 -24.05
C GLU A 102 3.74 7.16 -24.72
N VAL A 103 2.64 6.43 -24.87
CA VAL A 103 2.59 5.14 -25.59
C VAL A 103 1.56 5.23 -26.69
N ILE A 104 1.99 5.01 -27.93
CA ILE A 104 1.15 5.00 -29.12
C ILE A 104 1.01 3.56 -29.60
N TYR A 105 -0.19 3.01 -29.52
CA TYR A 105 -0.48 1.67 -30.01
C TYR A 105 -0.81 1.70 -31.50
N LYS A 106 -0.23 0.78 -32.28
CA LYS A 106 -0.41 0.64 -33.73
C LYS A 106 -1.29 -0.54 -34.11
N THR A 107 -1.41 -1.53 -33.23
CA THR A 107 -2.24 -2.72 -33.40
C THR A 107 -3.32 -2.75 -32.34
N GLY A 108 -4.54 -3.17 -32.73
CA GLY A 108 -5.71 -3.20 -31.86
C GLY A 108 -6.44 -1.85 -31.75
N ASN A 109 -7.64 -1.88 -31.15
CA ASN A 109 -8.47 -0.71 -30.89
C ASN A 109 -8.14 -0.12 -29.50
N VAL A 110 -6.86 0.11 -29.21
CA VAL A 110 -6.40 0.65 -27.93
C VAL A 110 -6.08 2.14 -28.09
N SER A 111 -6.61 2.97 -27.20
CA SER A 111 -6.28 4.40 -27.17
C SER A 111 -4.83 4.63 -26.77
N ASN A 112 -4.22 5.67 -27.29
CA ASN A 112 -2.90 6.10 -26.85
C ASN A 112 -2.90 6.46 -25.37
N ASP A 113 -1.79 6.25 -24.71
CA ASP A 113 -1.62 6.44 -23.28
C ASP A 113 -0.61 7.52 -22.98
N GLU A 114 -0.98 8.41 -22.07
CA GLU A 114 -0.08 9.42 -21.52
C GLU A 114 -0.14 9.36 -19.98
N PHE A 115 1.01 9.31 -19.33
CA PHE A 115 1.04 9.30 -17.86
C PHE A 115 2.37 9.77 -17.28
N LEU A 116 2.30 10.27 -16.07
CA LEU A 116 3.47 10.66 -15.30
C LEU A 116 3.84 9.53 -14.31
N LEU A 117 5.05 9.04 -14.43
CA LEU A 117 5.69 8.13 -13.47
C LEU A 117 6.58 8.95 -12.56
N GLY A 118 6.55 8.68 -11.27
CA GLY A 118 7.35 9.45 -10.36
C GLY A 118 7.73 8.71 -9.09
N ARG A 119 8.92 9.06 -8.57
CA ARG A 119 9.37 8.65 -7.24
C ARG A 119 10.09 9.81 -6.57
N LEU A 120 9.59 10.19 -5.40
CA LEU A 120 10.17 11.21 -4.55
C LEU A 120 10.49 10.58 -3.20
N GLU A 121 11.75 10.62 -2.78
CA GLU A 121 12.14 10.22 -1.44
C GLU A 121 12.88 11.37 -0.76
N TYR A 122 12.49 11.65 0.46
CA TYR A 122 13.17 12.62 1.28
C TYR A 122 13.48 12.01 2.64
N SER A 123 14.71 12.19 3.10
CA SER A 123 15.10 11.89 4.47
C SER A 123 15.87 13.05 5.08
N GLY A 124 15.51 13.43 6.31
CA GLY A 124 16.09 14.61 6.91
C GLY A 124 16.12 14.59 8.43
N ARG A 125 17.10 15.31 8.97
CA ARG A 125 17.29 15.56 10.40
C ARG A 125 17.38 17.05 10.63
N ILE A 126 16.45 17.60 11.41
CA ILE A 126 16.34 19.03 11.69
C ILE A 126 16.78 19.28 13.14
N LYS A 127 17.59 20.33 13.34
CA LYS A 127 18.03 20.81 14.66
C LYS A 127 18.56 19.70 15.57
N LYS A 128 19.68 19.07 15.22
CA LYS A 128 20.36 18.06 16.05
C LYS A 128 19.46 16.86 16.41
N ARG A 129 18.63 16.38 15.46
CA ARG A 129 17.65 15.28 15.63
C ARG A 129 16.40 15.63 16.47
N PHE A 130 16.11 16.92 16.66
CA PHE A 130 14.83 17.31 17.25
C PHE A 130 13.66 16.77 16.42
N ILE A 131 13.76 16.86 15.09
CA ILE A 131 12.85 16.22 14.15
C ILE A 131 13.69 15.35 13.21
N VAL A 132 13.31 14.08 13.09
CA VAL A 132 13.78 13.16 12.06
C VAL A 132 12.57 12.80 11.22
N LEU A 133 12.65 13.02 9.93
CA LEU A 133 11.55 12.70 9.03
C LEU A 133 12.05 11.94 7.79
N GLY A 134 11.23 11.05 7.33
CA GLY A 134 11.36 10.37 6.06
C GLY A 134 10.02 10.36 5.36
N ALA A 135 10.01 10.60 4.06
CA ALA A 135 8.82 10.50 3.23
C ALA A 135 9.20 9.89 1.88
N ALA A 136 8.36 9.02 1.37
CA ALA A 136 8.48 8.47 0.05
C ALA A 136 7.13 8.51 -0.64
N TYR A 137 7.12 9.01 -1.86
CA TYR A 137 5.97 9.00 -2.76
C TYR A 137 6.37 8.33 -4.06
N GLU A 138 5.50 7.46 -4.55
CA GLU A 138 5.68 6.78 -5.83
C GLU A 138 4.37 6.76 -6.58
N ALA A 139 4.40 7.07 -7.87
CA ALA A 139 3.28 6.94 -8.79
C ALA A 139 3.72 6.20 -10.04
N GLY A 140 2.87 5.30 -10.50
CA GLY A 140 3.14 4.47 -11.67
C GLY A 140 1.86 3.99 -12.34
N SER A 141 2.04 3.29 -13.44
CA SER A 141 0.97 2.57 -14.11
C SER A 141 1.41 1.15 -14.46
N GLY A 142 0.45 0.27 -14.62
CA GLY A 142 0.67 -1.11 -15.00
C GLY A 142 -0.59 -1.72 -15.61
N MET A 143 -0.49 -2.97 -16.02
CA MET A 143 -1.61 -3.73 -16.53
C MET A 143 -2.03 -4.77 -15.50
N GLU A 144 -3.31 -4.85 -15.20
CA GLU A 144 -3.90 -5.90 -14.36
C GLU A 144 -5.01 -6.63 -15.14
N ALA A 145 -5.17 -7.91 -14.87
CA ALA A 145 -6.24 -8.67 -15.50
C ALA A 145 -7.59 -8.08 -15.09
N LYS A 146 -8.43 -7.80 -16.09
CA LYS A 146 -9.80 -7.33 -15.89
C LYS A 146 -10.55 -8.39 -15.10
N LYS A 147 -11.26 -7.98 -14.08
CA LYS A 147 -12.15 -8.86 -13.33
C LYS A 147 -13.56 -8.72 -13.90
N GLU A 148 -14.13 -9.83 -14.28
CA GLU A 148 -15.54 -9.90 -14.67
C GLU A 148 -16.31 -10.67 -13.62
N PHE A 149 -17.57 -10.31 -13.43
CA PHE A 149 -18.43 -11.02 -12.52
C PHE A 149 -19.28 -12.06 -13.25
N SER A 150 -19.53 -13.16 -12.57
CA SER A 150 -20.50 -14.16 -12.97
C SER A 150 -21.33 -14.58 -11.74
N TYR A 151 -22.46 -15.20 -11.97
CA TYR A 151 -23.29 -15.72 -10.89
C TYR A 151 -23.05 -17.22 -10.75
N LEU A 152 -22.65 -17.64 -9.55
CA LEU A 152 -22.44 -19.04 -9.19
C LEU A 152 -23.64 -19.53 -8.39
N GLU A 153 -24.23 -20.64 -8.82
CA GLU A 153 -25.31 -21.30 -8.09
C GLU A 153 -24.81 -21.94 -6.80
N VAL A 154 -25.51 -21.72 -5.73
CA VAL A 154 -25.26 -22.26 -4.40
C VAL A 154 -26.53 -22.91 -3.86
N ALA A 155 -26.42 -23.59 -2.73
CA ALA A 155 -27.60 -24.20 -2.11
C ALA A 155 -28.65 -23.13 -1.75
N PRO A 156 -29.96 -23.45 -1.83
CA PRO A 156 -31.02 -22.52 -1.48
C PRO A 156 -30.82 -21.88 -0.11
N GLY A 157 -30.96 -20.56 -0.07
CA GLY A 157 -30.77 -19.77 1.13
C GLY A 157 -29.30 -19.45 1.47
N GLN A 158 -28.33 -19.91 0.70
CA GLN A 158 -26.91 -19.60 0.87
C GLN A 158 -26.41 -18.52 -0.09
N GLY A 159 -27.26 -18.07 -1.01
CA GLY A 159 -26.97 -17.01 -1.95
C GLY A 159 -27.41 -15.64 -1.48
N VAL A 160 -27.31 -14.68 -2.40
CA VAL A 160 -27.78 -13.30 -2.25
C VAL A 160 -28.69 -12.89 -3.38
N TYR A 161 -28.60 -13.60 -4.52
CA TYR A 161 -29.33 -13.31 -5.74
C TYR A 161 -30.29 -14.46 -6.10
N ALA A 162 -31.42 -14.08 -6.69
CA ALA A 162 -32.32 -14.96 -7.41
C ALA A 162 -32.19 -14.74 -8.91
N TRP A 163 -32.37 -15.77 -9.71
CA TRP A 163 -32.43 -15.68 -11.15
C TRP A 163 -33.87 -15.68 -11.63
N ASN A 164 -34.24 -14.70 -12.46
CA ASN A 164 -35.55 -14.53 -13.05
C ASN A 164 -35.43 -14.50 -14.57
N ASP A 165 -35.85 -15.53 -15.25
CA ASP A 165 -35.85 -15.62 -16.72
C ASP A 165 -36.93 -14.70 -17.30
N TYR A 166 -36.56 -13.45 -17.63
CA TYR A 166 -37.49 -12.44 -18.13
C TYR A 166 -37.88 -12.63 -19.58
N ASN A 167 -37.04 -13.25 -20.38
CA ASN A 167 -37.27 -13.44 -21.80
C ASN A 167 -37.74 -14.87 -22.18
N GLY A 168 -37.79 -15.79 -21.21
CA GLY A 168 -38.27 -17.14 -21.38
C GLY A 168 -37.33 -18.06 -22.20
N ASN A 169 -36.06 -17.72 -22.32
CA ASN A 169 -35.10 -18.45 -23.13
C ASN A 169 -34.34 -19.55 -22.36
N ASN A 170 -34.53 -19.66 -21.05
CA ASN A 170 -33.80 -20.54 -20.13
C ASN A 170 -32.26 -20.39 -20.16
N ILE A 171 -31.77 -19.24 -20.61
CA ILE A 171 -30.35 -18.92 -20.62
C ILE A 171 -30.12 -17.91 -19.49
N ARG A 172 -29.19 -18.18 -18.59
CA ARG A 172 -28.85 -17.30 -17.48
C ARG A 172 -28.05 -16.08 -17.98
N GLU A 173 -28.74 -14.99 -18.24
CA GLU A 173 -28.13 -13.71 -18.63
C GLU A 173 -27.84 -12.84 -17.41
N LEU A 174 -26.77 -12.02 -17.45
CA LEU A 174 -26.33 -11.22 -16.31
C LEU A 174 -27.35 -10.20 -15.82
N ASN A 175 -28.24 -9.74 -16.68
CA ASN A 175 -29.32 -8.81 -16.41
C ASN A 175 -30.58 -9.45 -15.79
N GLU A 176 -30.59 -10.76 -15.61
CA GLU A 176 -31.70 -11.54 -15.06
C GLU A 176 -31.50 -11.92 -13.59
N PHE A 177 -30.39 -11.49 -12.99
CA PHE A 177 -30.10 -11.75 -11.58
C PHE A 177 -30.42 -10.52 -10.75
N GLU A 178 -31.26 -10.71 -9.75
CA GLU A 178 -31.68 -9.68 -8.81
C GLU A 178 -31.36 -10.06 -7.37
N PRO A 179 -31.15 -9.09 -6.46
CA PRO A 179 -31.10 -9.39 -5.04
C PRO A 179 -32.37 -10.16 -4.61
N ALA A 180 -32.19 -11.32 -4.01
CA ALA A 180 -33.32 -12.14 -3.58
C ALA A 180 -34.11 -11.44 -2.48
N VAL A 181 -35.43 -11.40 -2.63
CA VAL A 181 -36.32 -10.83 -1.62
C VAL A 181 -36.55 -11.82 -0.47
N PHE A 182 -36.58 -13.11 -0.81
CA PHE A 182 -36.78 -14.20 0.16
C PHE A 182 -35.53 -15.07 0.23
N SER A 183 -35.20 -15.53 1.43
CA SER A 183 -33.95 -16.29 1.65
C SER A 183 -33.94 -17.64 0.95
N ASP A 184 -35.09 -18.27 0.73
CA ASP A 184 -35.25 -19.54 0.04
C ASP A 184 -35.03 -19.43 -1.50
N GLU A 185 -35.18 -18.23 -2.06
CA GLU A 185 -34.91 -17.90 -3.45
C GLU A 185 -33.45 -17.45 -3.69
N ALA A 186 -32.72 -17.21 -2.63
CA ALA A 186 -31.31 -16.74 -2.67
C ALA A 186 -30.36 -17.89 -3.03
N ASN A 187 -30.29 -18.23 -4.32
CA ASN A 187 -29.60 -19.42 -4.83
C ASN A 187 -28.33 -19.10 -5.60
N PHE A 188 -27.98 -17.81 -5.73
CA PHE A 188 -26.80 -17.37 -6.47
C PHE A 188 -25.95 -16.40 -5.68
N ILE A 189 -24.64 -16.52 -5.86
CA ILE A 189 -23.65 -15.53 -5.40
C ILE A 189 -22.95 -14.92 -6.60
N ARG A 190 -22.63 -13.62 -6.56
CA ARG A 190 -21.81 -12.98 -7.57
C ARG A 190 -20.35 -13.18 -7.24
N VAL A 191 -19.58 -13.70 -8.19
CA VAL A 191 -18.15 -13.93 -8.06
C VAL A 191 -17.40 -13.17 -9.14
N TYR A 192 -16.26 -12.58 -8.78
CA TYR A 192 -15.37 -11.90 -9.72
C TYR A 192 -14.21 -12.80 -10.06
N THR A 193 -14.02 -13.05 -11.35
CA THR A 193 -12.91 -13.84 -11.86
C THR A 193 -12.02 -13.00 -12.76
N PRO A 194 -10.69 -13.11 -12.65
CA PRO A 194 -9.79 -12.45 -13.59
C PRO A 194 -9.99 -13.07 -14.98
N THR A 195 -10.03 -12.22 -15.99
CA THR A 195 -10.10 -12.59 -17.40
C THR A 195 -8.71 -12.58 -18.02
N ASN A 196 -8.62 -13.01 -19.30
CA ASN A 196 -7.40 -12.83 -20.08
C ASN A 196 -7.26 -11.42 -20.67
N ASP A 197 -8.26 -10.55 -20.48
CA ASP A 197 -8.20 -9.17 -20.87
C ASP A 197 -7.50 -8.37 -19.76
N TYR A 198 -6.62 -7.44 -20.17
CA TYR A 198 -5.88 -6.60 -19.25
C TYR A 198 -6.37 -5.17 -19.36
N ILE A 199 -6.57 -4.56 -18.21
CA ILE A 199 -6.90 -3.13 -18.09
C ILE A 199 -5.70 -2.39 -17.50
N ARG A 200 -5.55 -1.14 -17.93
CA ARG A 200 -4.57 -0.26 -17.32
C ARG A 200 -5.03 0.15 -15.93
N VAL A 201 -4.11 0.11 -14.99
CA VAL A 201 -4.31 0.60 -13.64
C VAL A 201 -3.21 1.58 -13.27
N PHE A 202 -3.57 2.60 -12.54
CA PHE A 202 -2.65 3.55 -11.91
C PHE A 202 -2.42 3.14 -10.47
N SER A 203 -1.18 3.17 -10.05
CA SER A 203 -0.77 2.91 -8.67
C SER A 203 -0.13 4.15 -8.09
N SER A 204 -0.57 4.55 -6.90
CA SER A 204 0.05 5.62 -6.14
C SER A 204 0.30 5.18 -4.71
N GLN A 205 1.47 5.49 -4.18
CA GLN A 205 1.88 5.16 -2.83
C GLN A 205 2.52 6.37 -2.16
N LEU A 206 2.09 6.67 -0.94
CA LEU A 206 2.69 7.68 -0.07
C LEU A 206 2.96 7.05 1.29
N SER A 207 4.22 7.07 1.71
CA SER A 207 4.61 6.61 3.03
C SER A 207 5.51 7.61 3.72
N GLY A 208 5.47 7.62 5.04
CA GLY A 208 6.32 8.52 5.79
C GLY A 208 6.41 8.18 7.26
N ASN A 209 7.45 8.73 7.86
CA ASN A 209 7.67 8.65 9.30
C ASN A 209 8.22 9.96 9.83
N VAL A 210 7.75 10.34 11.00
CA VAL A 210 8.21 11.53 11.73
C VAL A 210 8.53 11.12 13.16
N ALA A 211 9.74 11.45 13.61
CA ALA A 211 10.12 11.31 15.01
C ALA A 211 10.49 12.67 15.58
N ILE A 212 9.85 13.05 16.69
CA ILE A 212 10.07 14.30 17.39
C ILE A 212 10.65 13.96 18.78
N SER A 213 11.84 14.47 19.07
CA SER A 213 12.55 14.25 20.33
C SER A 213 13.01 15.59 20.93
N PRO A 214 12.18 16.26 21.73
CA PRO A 214 12.51 17.56 22.30
C PRO A 214 13.69 17.56 23.29
N ALA A 215 14.08 16.39 23.78
CA ALA A 215 15.12 16.23 24.78
C ALA A 215 16.45 16.90 24.40
N ASP A 216 16.86 16.81 23.14
CA ASP A 216 18.16 17.31 22.69
C ASP A 216 18.27 18.85 22.69
N ILE A 217 17.13 19.55 22.63
CA ILE A 217 17.07 21.03 22.61
C ILE A 217 16.61 21.59 23.94
N LEU A 218 15.62 20.96 24.58
CA LEU A 218 14.88 21.55 25.69
C LEU A 218 15.37 21.08 27.08
N ARG A 219 16.16 20.02 27.16
CA ARG A 219 16.64 19.43 28.43
C ARG A 219 17.35 20.41 29.35
N LYS A 220 18.05 21.42 28.78
CA LYS A 220 18.79 22.44 29.52
C LYS A 220 17.97 23.71 29.81
N LYS A 221 16.71 23.78 29.39
CA LYS A 221 15.83 24.94 29.53
C LYS A 221 15.13 24.99 30.89
N LYS A 222 14.34 26.06 31.16
CA LYS A 222 13.53 26.27 32.37
C LYS A 222 12.53 25.11 32.58
N PHE A 223 11.79 25.12 33.69
CA PHE A 223 10.88 24.04 34.13
C PHE A 223 9.98 23.48 33.01
N ALA A 224 9.31 24.33 32.25
CA ALA A 224 8.46 23.90 31.12
C ALA A 224 9.26 23.14 30.03
N GLY A 225 10.47 23.59 29.71
CA GLY A 225 11.34 22.89 28.75
C GLY A 225 11.80 21.53 29.24
N LYS A 226 12.07 21.39 30.55
CA LYS A 226 12.39 20.08 31.15
C LYS A 226 11.22 19.12 31.12
N LEU A 227 9.98 19.58 31.29
CA LEU A 227 8.78 18.74 31.17
C LEU A 227 8.57 18.29 29.74
N ILE A 228 8.60 19.19 28.76
CA ILE A 228 8.43 18.88 27.34
C ILE A 228 9.54 17.93 26.85
N SER A 229 10.77 18.07 27.38
CA SER A 229 11.88 17.18 27.01
C SER A 229 11.68 15.71 27.40
N LYS A 230 10.71 15.41 28.27
CA LYS A 230 10.34 14.03 28.64
C LYS A 230 9.40 13.36 27.62
N PHE A 231 8.83 14.13 26.73
CA PHE A 231 7.98 13.61 25.68
C PHE A 231 8.80 13.31 24.44
N SER A 232 8.40 12.26 23.74
CA SER A 232 8.82 11.98 22.36
C SER A 232 7.65 11.43 21.58
N ASN A 233 7.60 11.76 20.30
CA ASN A 233 6.56 11.28 19.41
C ASN A 233 7.19 10.57 18.22
N ARG A 234 6.58 9.46 17.79
CA ARG A 234 6.89 8.75 16.55
C ARG A 234 5.60 8.46 15.82
N SER A 235 5.47 9.01 14.65
CA SER A 235 4.35 8.75 13.75
C SER A 235 4.85 8.09 12.48
N ALA A 236 4.10 7.13 11.97
CA ALA A 236 4.33 6.52 10.67
C ALA A 236 2.99 6.36 9.96
N PHE A 237 3.00 6.53 8.63
CA PHE A 237 1.84 6.35 7.78
C PHE A 237 2.24 5.72 6.45
N SER A 238 1.30 4.99 5.86
CA SER A 238 1.39 4.49 4.50
C SER A 238 0.00 4.50 3.88
N PHE A 239 -0.08 5.04 2.69
CA PHE A 239 -1.27 5.01 1.84
C PHE A 239 -0.85 4.40 0.51
N ASP A 240 -1.57 3.42 0.03
CA ASP A 240 -1.41 2.86 -1.30
C ASP A 240 -2.76 2.67 -1.96
N LYS A 241 -2.79 2.90 -3.26
CA LYS A 241 -4.00 2.82 -4.07
C LYS A 241 -3.69 2.33 -5.46
N LYS A 242 -4.58 1.50 -5.97
CA LYS A 242 -4.66 1.12 -7.37
C LYS A 242 -6.04 1.40 -7.91
N THR A 243 -6.14 2.05 -9.05
CA THR A 243 -7.39 2.45 -9.69
C THR A 243 -7.27 2.37 -11.20
N SER A 244 -8.39 2.10 -11.86
CA SER A 244 -8.53 2.26 -13.31
C SER A 244 -9.15 3.60 -13.72
N SER A 245 -9.35 4.52 -12.78
CA SER A 245 -9.90 5.86 -13.03
C SER A 245 -8.90 6.76 -13.74
N ASP A 246 -9.39 7.59 -14.67
CA ASP A 246 -8.61 8.60 -15.40
C ASP A 246 -8.57 9.96 -14.67
N LEU A 247 -9.23 10.08 -13.52
CA LEU A 247 -9.19 11.31 -12.73
C LEU A 247 -7.81 11.49 -12.09
N ALA A 248 -7.18 12.65 -12.32
CA ALA A 248 -5.83 12.92 -11.81
C ALA A 248 -5.73 12.80 -10.28
N SER A 249 -6.75 13.21 -9.52
CA SER A 249 -6.81 13.01 -8.06
C SER A 249 -6.81 11.54 -7.68
N GLU A 250 -7.51 10.69 -8.44
CA GLU A 250 -7.56 9.26 -8.21
C GLU A 250 -6.26 8.55 -8.61
N MET A 251 -5.61 8.99 -9.68
CA MET A 251 -4.35 8.42 -10.18
C MET A 251 -3.17 8.70 -9.26
N TYR A 252 -3.07 9.94 -8.74
CA TYR A 252 -1.87 10.42 -8.07
C TYR A 252 -2.01 10.63 -6.56
N LEU A 253 -3.23 10.68 -6.00
CA LEU A 253 -3.43 10.84 -4.57
C LEU A 253 -3.95 9.56 -3.93
N PRO A 254 -3.14 8.81 -3.18
CA PRO A 254 -3.52 7.49 -2.67
C PRO A 254 -4.59 7.54 -1.55
N PHE A 255 -4.89 8.72 -1.01
CA PHE A 255 -5.85 8.92 0.08
C PHE A 255 -7.20 9.47 -0.39
N THR A 256 -7.39 9.80 -1.67
CA THR A 256 -8.67 10.25 -2.23
C THR A 256 -9.59 9.08 -2.56
N SER A 257 -10.89 9.33 -2.59
CA SER A 257 -11.93 8.38 -3.00
C SER A 257 -13.10 9.17 -3.61
N GLU A 258 -12.84 9.82 -4.75
CA GLU A 258 -13.80 10.68 -5.47
C GLU A 258 -14.47 9.96 -6.65
N GLY A 259 -13.82 8.92 -7.15
CA GLY A 259 -14.32 8.13 -8.28
C GLY A 259 -15.32 7.04 -7.88
N PRO A 260 -16.02 6.46 -8.87
CA PRO A 260 -16.87 5.29 -8.65
C PRO A 260 -16.09 4.12 -8.06
N ASP A 261 -16.68 3.43 -7.13
CA ASP A 261 -16.09 2.25 -6.47
C ASP A 261 -15.73 1.13 -7.45
N SER A 262 -16.44 1.03 -8.57
CA SER A 262 -16.19 0.06 -9.64
C SER A 262 -14.84 0.24 -10.34
N LEU A 263 -14.23 1.42 -10.24
CA LEU A 263 -12.90 1.72 -10.78
C LEU A 263 -11.77 1.52 -9.76
N LEU A 264 -12.13 1.33 -8.49
CA LEU A 264 -11.15 1.04 -7.43
C LEU A 264 -10.73 -0.43 -7.49
N VAL A 265 -9.44 -0.70 -7.59
CA VAL A 265 -8.88 -2.05 -7.49
C VAL A 265 -8.52 -2.36 -6.04
N THR A 266 -7.70 -1.53 -5.42
CA THR A 266 -7.33 -1.62 -3.99
C THR A 266 -6.99 -0.26 -3.42
N GLN A 267 -7.30 -0.05 -2.14
CA GLN A 267 -6.86 1.10 -1.37
C GLN A 267 -6.55 0.66 0.06
N ASN A 268 -5.33 0.91 0.51
CA ASN A 268 -4.90 0.61 1.87
C ASN A 268 -4.38 1.87 2.54
N ALA A 269 -4.70 2.03 3.80
CA ALA A 269 -4.23 3.12 4.63
C ALA A 269 -3.79 2.57 5.98
N THR A 270 -2.59 2.92 6.39
CA THR A 270 -2.03 2.53 7.68
C THR A 270 -1.52 3.78 8.38
N TRP A 271 -1.91 3.94 9.62
CA TRP A 271 -1.45 4.99 10.50
C TRP A 271 -1.02 4.41 11.83
N ARG A 272 0.11 4.85 12.36
CA ARG A 272 0.54 4.55 13.72
C ARG A 272 1.22 5.75 14.34
N ASN A 273 0.76 6.12 15.53
CA ASN A 273 1.35 7.19 16.34
C ASN A 273 1.71 6.65 17.73
N VAL A 274 2.89 6.99 18.22
CA VAL A 274 3.35 6.62 19.55
C VAL A 274 3.84 7.88 20.25
N LEU A 275 3.08 8.35 21.21
CA LEU A 275 3.49 9.42 22.10
C LEU A 275 4.01 8.80 23.40
N THR A 276 5.28 9.02 23.68
CA THR A 276 5.95 8.49 24.86
C THR A 276 6.25 9.61 25.85
N PHE A 277 5.82 9.44 27.08
CA PHE A 277 6.31 10.18 28.22
C PHE A 277 7.26 9.28 29.02
N LYS A 278 8.49 9.74 29.19
CA LYS A 278 9.52 9.00 29.88
C LYS A 278 10.23 9.88 30.89
N THR A 279 10.33 9.41 32.13
CA THR A 279 11.15 10.08 33.12
C THR A 279 12.64 9.89 32.81
N ASN A 280 13.51 10.74 33.37
CA ASN A 280 14.97 10.56 33.24
C ASN A 280 15.44 9.24 33.89
N ASP A 281 14.66 8.74 34.83
CA ASP A 281 14.77 7.40 35.38
C ASP A 281 14.06 6.43 34.44
N SER A 282 14.82 5.56 33.77
CA SER A 282 14.29 4.55 32.81
C SER A 282 13.27 3.58 33.42
N ARG A 283 12.99 3.72 34.71
CA ARG A 283 12.08 2.86 35.47
C ARG A 283 10.60 3.16 35.27
N PHE A 284 10.23 4.31 34.65
CA PHE A 284 8.85 4.68 34.43
C PHE A 284 8.64 5.27 33.03
N ALA A 285 7.65 4.73 32.31
CA ALA A 285 7.23 5.28 31.01
C ALA A 285 5.72 5.14 30.83
N ILE A 286 5.12 6.10 30.12
CA ILE A 286 3.75 6.02 29.62
C ILE A 286 3.83 6.16 28.12
N ASN A 287 3.18 5.25 27.41
CA ASN A 287 3.04 5.31 25.96
C ASN A 287 1.54 5.41 25.64
N TRP A 288 1.18 6.38 24.83
CA TRP A 288 -0.09 6.39 24.13
C TRP A 288 0.19 5.96 22.68
N ILE A 289 -0.44 4.86 22.28
CA ILE A 289 -0.29 4.27 20.95
C ILE A 289 -1.66 4.36 20.27
N ASN A 290 -1.72 5.10 19.20
CA ASN A 290 -2.87 5.17 18.31
C ASN A 290 -2.50 4.49 17.00
N SER A 291 -3.34 3.56 16.53
CA SER A 291 -3.15 2.88 15.24
C SER A 291 -4.49 2.77 14.50
N ALA A 292 -4.43 2.98 13.21
CA ALA A 292 -5.56 2.80 12.30
C ALA A 292 -5.09 2.10 11.03
N ASN A 293 -5.88 1.12 10.59
CA ASN A 293 -5.68 0.43 9.32
C ASN A 293 -7.01 0.37 8.60
N ARG A 294 -6.99 0.66 7.30
CA ARG A 294 -8.12 0.46 6.41
C ARG A 294 -7.64 -0.26 5.17
N ALA A 295 -8.37 -1.27 4.75
CA ALA A 295 -8.15 -2.00 3.52
C ALA A 295 -9.48 -2.08 2.76
N ARG A 296 -9.51 -1.52 1.55
CA ARG A 296 -10.68 -1.51 0.69
C ARG A 296 -10.28 -2.01 -0.69
N GLY A 297 -11.12 -2.83 -1.30
CA GLY A 297 -10.83 -3.33 -2.63
C GLY A 297 -11.93 -4.18 -3.22
N LEU A 298 -11.77 -4.47 -4.50
CA LEU A 298 -12.64 -5.35 -5.25
C LEU A 298 -12.15 -6.79 -5.12
N PHE A 299 -12.93 -7.61 -4.44
CA PHE A 299 -12.69 -9.04 -4.24
C PHE A 299 -13.71 -9.87 -5.02
N THR A 300 -13.61 -11.20 -4.95
CA THR A 300 -14.57 -12.12 -5.57
C THR A 300 -16.01 -11.90 -5.09
N ASN A 301 -16.17 -11.37 -3.89
CA ASN A 301 -17.46 -11.12 -3.24
C ASN A 301 -17.93 -9.65 -3.36
N GLY A 302 -17.44 -8.92 -4.35
CA GLY A 302 -17.70 -7.48 -4.48
C GLY A 302 -16.70 -6.63 -3.71
N ILE A 303 -17.09 -5.40 -3.43
CA ILE A 303 -16.25 -4.48 -2.67
C ILE A 303 -16.32 -4.82 -1.18
N GLU A 304 -15.15 -5.00 -0.59
CA GLU A 304 -15.00 -5.14 0.86
C GLU A 304 -14.22 -3.94 1.41
N ASP A 305 -14.66 -3.45 2.56
CA ASP A 305 -13.98 -2.41 3.33
C ASP A 305 -13.76 -2.92 4.75
N ARG A 306 -12.50 -2.99 5.18
CA ARG A 306 -12.10 -3.42 6.52
C ARG A 306 -11.37 -2.28 7.20
N GLN A 307 -11.88 -1.84 8.33
CA GLN A 307 -11.28 -0.79 9.12
C GLN A 307 -10.99 -1.29 10.53
N THR A 308 -9.81 -0.97 11.04
CA THR A 308 -9.45 -1.24 12.43
C THR A 308 -8.82 0.03 13.01
N GLN A 309 -9.35 0.49 14.13
CA GLN A 309 -8.79 1.59 14.91
C GLN A 309 -8.52 1.10 16.32
N GLN A 310 -7.41 1.48 16.90
CA GLN A 310 -7.05 1.09 18.26
C GLN A 310 -6.27 2.20 18.93
N ASP A 311 -6.70 2.55 20.12
CA ASP A 311 -6.00 3.36 21.10
C ASP A 311 -5.54 2.49 22.26
N GLU A 312 -4.26 2.58 22.61
CA GLU A 312 -3.68 1.87 23.75
C GLU A 312 -2.90 2.85 24.61
N ILE A 313 -3.22 2.89 25.90
CA ILE A 313 -2.41 3.56 26.91
C ILE A 313 -1.67 2.50 27.70
N LYS A 314 -0.35 2.49 27.56
CA LYS A 314 0.55 1.55 28.21
C LYS A 314 1.41 2.24 29.25
N ILE A 315 1.29 1.83 30.49
CA ILE A 315 2.09 2.31 31.61
C ILE A 315 3.06 1.19 31.99
N SER A 316 4.35 1.51 32.02
CA SER A 316 5.39 0.58 32.44
C SER A 316 6.19 1.13 33.62
N LYS A 317 6.43 0.30 34.61
CA LYS A 317 7.22 0.65 35.80
C LYS A 317 8.12 -0.51 36.20
N SER A 318 9.40 -0.21 36.36
CA SER A 318 10.37 -1.16 36.90
C SER A 318 10.59 -0.87 38.39
N PHE A 319 10.63 -1.91 39.22
CA PHE A 319 10.88 -1.83 40.65
C PHE A 319 11.77 -2.98 41.10
N LEU A 320 12.37 -2.86 42.26
CA LEU A 320 13.30 -3.87 42.85
C LEU A 320 14.34 -4.42 41.86
N LYS A 321 14.81 -3.57 40.93
CA LYS A 321 15.82 -3.86 39.88
C LYS A 321 15.47 -5.02 38.92
N SER A 322 14.67 -5.98 39.33
CA SER A 322 14.37 -7.20 38.55
C SER A 322 12.91 -7.33 38.12
N TRP A 323 12.01 -6.53 38.65
CA TRP A 323 10.59 -6.61 38.38
C TRP A 323 10.14 -5.48 37.44
N ILE A 324 9.34 -5.83 36.47
CA ILE A 324 8.73 -4.91 35.52
C ILE A 324 7.22 -5.17 35.50
N THR A 325 6.45 -4.14 35.82
CA THR A 325 4.98 -4.18 35.68
C THR A 325 4.58 -3.37 34.46
N GLU A 326 3.70 -3.90 33.67
CA GLU A 326 3.06 -3.18 32.57
C GLU A 326 1.54 -3.28 32.68
N LEU A 327 0.84 -2.18 32.47
CA LEU A 327 -0.61 -2.12 32.38
C LEU A 327 -0.96 -1.44 31.07
N SER A 328 -1.69 -2.14 30.20
CA SER A 328 -2.24 -1.58 28.96
C SER A 328 -3.76 -1.50 29.07
N ALA A 329 -4.32 -0.33 28.82
CA ALA A 329 -5.74 -0.11 28.58
C ALA A 329 -5.95 0.09 27.07
N ILE A 330 -6.90 -0.64 26.50
CA ILE A 330 -7.14 -0.68 25.05
C ILE A 330 -8.59 -0.30 24.79
N SER A 331 -8.78 0.60 23.82
CA SER A 331 -10.04 0.88 23.17
C SER A 331 -9.89 0.63 21.67
N GLY A 332 -10.76 -0.17 21.07
CA GLY A 332 -10.66 -0.55 19.66
C GLY A 332 -12.00 -0.55 18.97
N LEU A 333 -11.98 -0.27 17.66
CA LEU A 333 -13.11 -0.38 16.75
C LEU A 333 -12.66 -1.21 15.55
N ARG A 334 -13.46 -2.18 15.14
CA ARG A 334 -13.26 -3.00 13.95
C ARG A 334 -14.53 -3.05 13.15
N ASP A 335 -14.49 -2.47 11.97
CA ASP A 335 -15.58 -2.46 11.02
C ASP A 335 -15.24 -3.36 9.83
N PHE A 336 -16.23 -4.08 9.37
CA PHE A 336 -16.20 -4.81 8.13
C PHE A 336 -17.51 -4.62 7.39
N THR A 337 -17.40 -4.24 6.13
CA THR A 337 -18.54 -4.13 5.22
C THR A 337 -18.23 -4.88 3.93
N SER A 338 -19.19 -5.67 3.48
CA SER A 338 -19.17 -6.38 2.19
C SER A 338 -20.40 -5.97 1.39
N GLU A 339 -20.18 -5.71 0.10
CA GLU A 339 -21.24 -5.28 -0.81
C GLU A 339 -22.35 -6.35 -0.96
N TYR A 340 -21.94 -7.62 -1.09
CA TYR A 340 -22.87 -8.71 -1.39
C TYR A 340 -23.20 -9.60 -0.19
N PHE A 341 -22.34 -9.66 0.81
CA PHE A 341 -22.56 -10.46 2.02
C PHE A 341 -22.82 -9.55 3.23
N THR A 342 -23.90 -8.78 3.16
CA THR A 342 -24.26 -7.83 4.22
C THR A 342 -24.51 -8.50 5.57
N SER A 343 -24.89 -9.79 5.58
CA SER A 343 -25.02 -10.59 6.81
C SER A 343 -23.70 -10.80 7.55
N ASN A 344 -22.56 -10.63 6.87
CA ASN A 344 -21.22 -10.76 7.45
C ASN A 344 -20.69 -9.41 7.95
N ASN A 345 -21.43 -8.32 7.76
CA ASN A 345 -21.03 -7.01 8.22
C ASN A 345 -21.03 -6.97 9.75
N TYR A 346 -19.99 -6.35 10.30
CA TYR A 346 -19.89 -6.15 11.74
C TYR A 346 -19.23 -4.82 12.08
N SER A 347 -19.56 -4.30 13.25
CA SER A 347 -18.88 -3.16 13.87
C SER A 347 -18.61 -3.53 15.32
N ILE A 348 -17.39 -3.95 15.61
CA ILE A 348 -17.00 -4.49 16.91
C ILE A 348 -16.22 -3.42 17.68
N GLU A 349 -16.81 -2.97 18.78
CA GLU A 349 -16.15 -2.15 19.79
C GLU A 349 -15.47 -3.04 20.83
N GLU A 350 -14.22 -2.74 21.16
CA GLU A 350 -13.43 -3.47 22.16
C GLU A 350 -12.94 -2.52 23.24
N LEU A 351 -13.21 -2.86 24.49
CA LEU A 351 -12.56 -2.26 25.66
C LEU A 351 -11.82 -3.35 26.43
N GLY A 352 -10.55 -3.10 26.75
CA GLY A 352 -9.74 -4.12 27.38
C GLY A 352 -8.65 -3.61 28.30
N LEU A 353 -8.25 -4.46 29.24
CA LEU A 353 -7.14 -4.26 30.13
C LEU A 353 -6.18 -5.45 30.03
N LYS A 354 -4.87 -5.17 29.94
CA LYS A 354 -3.81 -6.17 29.86
C LYS A 354 -2.71 -5.87 30.89
N PRO A 355 -2.86 -6.28 32.16
CA PRO A 355 -1.78 -6.25 33.11
C PRO A 355 -0.76 -7.36 32.82
N SER A 356 0.51 -7.07 33.00
CA SER A 356 1.59 -8.04 32.98
C SER A 356 2.63 -7.76 34.07
N LEU A 357 3.24 -8.82 34.57
CA LEU A 357 4.31 -8.78 35.54
C LEU A 357 5.47 -9.62 35.04
N SER A 358 6.64 -9.02 34.89
CA SER A 358 7.84 -9.73 34.48
C SER A 358 8.88 -9.70 35.57
N TRP A 359 9.53 -10.84 35.80
CA TRP A 359 10.70 -10.97 36.66
C TRP A 359 11.93 -11.32 35.82
N GLN A 360 12.93 -10.48 35.88
CA GLN A 360 14.18 -10.58 35.13
C GLN A 360 15.37 -10.30 36.05
N PRO A 361 15.86 -11.32 36.78
CA PRO A 361 16.97 -11.15 37.73
C PRO A 361 18.33 -10.90 37.08
N GLY A 362 18.47 -11.22 35.78
CA GLY A 362 19.68 -11.04 34.99
C GLY A 362 19.37 -10.84 33.50
N THR A 363 20.37 -11.04 32.66
CA THR A 363 20.24 -10.94 31.20
C THR A 363 19.77 -12.23 30.54
N THR A 364 19.96 -13.37 31.19
CA THR A 364 19.76 -14.72 30.65
C THR A 364 18.38 -15.31 30.89
N PHE A 365 17.64 -14.78 31.86
CA PHE A 365 16.35 -15.31 32.26
C PHE A 365 15.30 -14.22 32.41
N ARG A 366 14.11 -14.45 31.84
CA ARG A 366 12.93 -13.63 32.04
C ARG A 366 11.69 -14.49 32.17
N TRP A 367 10.95 -14.30 33.25
CA TRP A 367 9.65 -14.88 33.50
C TRP A 367 8.58 -13.79 33.43
N THR A 368 7.53 -13.98 32.62
CA THR A 368 6.44 -13.04 32.46
C THR A 368 5.11 -13.72 32.70
N MET A 369 4.32 -13.17 33.60
CA MET A 369 2.90 -13.47 33.75
C MET A 369 2.08 -12.40 33.03
N LEU A 370 1.08 -12.81 32.29
CA LEU A 370 0.19 -11.91 31.58
C LEU A 370 -1.28 -12.29 31.86
N PHE A 371 -2.10 -11.27 31.97
CA PHE A 371 -3.54 -11.41 32.05
C PHE A 371 -4.17 -10.44 31.03
N GLN A 372 -5.26 -10.85 30.42
CA GLN A 372 -6.05 -10.01 29.54
C GLN A 372 -7.52 -10.18 29.89
N TYR A 373 -8.20 -9.05 30.03
CA TYR A 373 -9.65 -8.95 30.07
C TYR A 373 -10.07 -8.01 28.96
N SER A 374 -11.04 -8.39 28.12
CA SER A 374 -11.64 -7.50 27.16
C SER A 374 -13.11 -7.83 26.92
N GLU A 375 -13.90 -6.79 26.78
CA GLU A 375 -15.29 -6.83 26.35
C GLU A 375 -15.40 -6.38 24.90
N LYS A 376 -16.16 -7.12 24.11
CA LYS A 376 -16.42 -6.84 22.71
C LYS A 376 -17.92 -6.81 22.49
N ASN A 377 -18.39 -5.73 21.86
CA ASN A 377 -19.78 -5.55 21.48
C ASN A 377 -19.86 -5.36 19.97
N ASN A 378 -20.74 -6.08 19.31
CA ASN A 378 -21.05 -5.80 17.91
C ASN A 378 -22.18 -4.77 17.86
N ALA A 379 -21.92 -3.56 17.36
CA ALA A 379 -22.92 -2.49 17.28
C ALA A 379 -24.05 -2.78 16.27
N LEU A 380 -23.81 -3.70 15.32
CA LEU A 380 -24.80 -4.10 14.31
C LEU A 380 -25.64 -5.31 14.72
N SER A 381 -25.31 -5.97 15.83
CA SER A 381 -26.05 -7.13 16.33
C SER A 381 -26.07 -7.13 17.88
N VAL A 382 -26.83 -8.06 18.46
CA VAL A 382 -26.91 -8.24 19.92
C VAL A 382 -25.73 -9.02 20.50
N GLU A 383 -24.74 -9.35 19.69
CA GLU A 383 -23.59 -10.19 20.07
C GLU A 383 -22.63 -9.44 20.99
N LYS A 384 -22.31 -10.08 22.10
CA LYS A 384 -21.34 -9.62 23.08
C LYS A 384 -20.40 -10.76 23.46
N ALA A 385 -19.12 -10.45 23.61
CA ALA A 385 -18.14 -11.42 24.06
C ALA A 385 -17.27 -10.84 25.16
N ILE A 386 -17.02 -11.64 26.19
CA ILE A 386 -16.05 -11.36 27.24
C ILE A 386 -14.88 -12.33 27.06
N VAL A 387 -13.70 -11.76 26.82
CA VAL A 387 -12.46 -12.54 26.64
C VAL A 387 -11.60 -12.41 27.89
N ARG A 388 -11.28 -13.54 28.50
CA ARG A 388 -10.34 -13.64 29.63
C ARG A 388 -9.21 -14.57 29.23
N LYS A 389 -7.97 -14.09 29.30
CA LYS A 389 -6.78 -14.88 29.00
C LYS A 389 -5.79 -14.71 30.16
N ALA A 390 -5.21 -15.81 30.62
CA ALA A 390 -4.07 -15.83 31.51
C ALA A 390 -2.97 -16.66 30.89
N GLY A 391 -1.72 -16.25 31.02
CA GLY A 391 -0.59 -16.94 30.43
C GLY A 391 0.70 -16.68 31.19
N THR A 392 1.66 -17.54 30.96
CA THR A 392 3.02 -17.40 31.47
C THR A 392 4.00 -17.65 30.32
N GLU A 393 5.07 -16.88 30.30
CA GLU A 393 6.13 -16.99 29.31
C GLU A 393 7.49 -17.03 30.00
N LEU A 394 8.31 -18.01 29.62
CA LEU A 394 9.69 -18.14 30.06
C LEU A 394 10.62 -17.91 28.86
N LYS A 395 11.56 -17.00 28.99
CA LYS A 395 12.61 -16.73 28.00
C LYS A 395 13.98 -17.00 28.62
N PHE A 396 14.78 -17.76 27.86
CA PHE A 396 16.18 -18.03 28.13
C PHE A 396 17.00 -17.49 26.93
N SER A 397 18.06 -16.75 27.19
CA SER A 397 18.97 -16.19 26.16
C SER A 397 20.40 -16.61 26.44
#